data_b4d570eebddc3257bbf449dd3ed0c5cd
#
_entry.id   b4d570eebddc3257bbf449dd3ed0c5cd
#
_cell.length_a   1.000
_cell.length_b   1.000
_cell.length_c   1.000
_cell.angle_alpha   90.00
_cell.angle_beta   90.00
_cell.angle_gamma   90.00
#
_symmetry.space_group_name_H-M   'P 1'
#
loop_
_entity.id
_entity.type
_entity.pdbx_description
1 polymer ?
#
loop_
_entity_poly.entity_id
_entity_poly.type
_entity_poly.pdbx_seq_one_letter_code
_entity_poly.pdbx_strand_id
1 'polypeptide(L)'
;MRTMKRLIVLVWCLAACGTAFGWGQKGHDVTAAVAENHLTRKAARKVRAVLDGQSPVYWSNWMDNASHTPQYAATKTWHYLDVDEGQTLETAPRNPDGDVLTAVTEIVERLKRGGLSHEEEAVQLRMLIHLVGDMHCPMHLGWVSDLGGNRREVYFFGRKTNLHAVWDTDLPEAGHKWSYTEWCEQIDRLPKQEQQAVASGTPADWARQTQEVCAEIYDSTPEGARISYDYIARYTPVVERQLLRAGLRLARLLNEIYR
;
A
#
# COMPACT_ATOMS: atom_id res chain seq x y z
N MET A 1 -28.91 -57.78 15.57
CA MET A 1 -27.67 -57.15 15.08
C MET A 1 -28.03 -55.84 14.41
N ARG A 2 -27.82 -54.71 15.11
CA ARG A 2 -28.04 -53.35 14.56
C ARG A 2 -26.69 -52.75 14.19
N THR A 3 -26.44 -52.57 12.90
CA THR A 3 -25.27 -51.92 12.36
C THR A 3 -25.38 -50.42 12.53
N MET A 4 -24.59 -49.86 13.43
CA MET A 4 -24.43 -48.40 13.61
C MET A 4 -23.60 -47.85 12.46
N LYS A 5 -24.20 -47.10 11.55
CA LYS A 5 -23.51 -46.30 10.53
C LYS A 5 -22.84 -45.11 11.21
N ARG A 6 -21.51 -45.12 11.28
CA ARG A 6 -20.73 -43.92 11.75
C ARG A 6 -20.77 -42.86 10.65
N LEU A 7 -21.44 -41.74 10.93
CA LEU A 7 -21.40 -40.57 10.11
C LEU A 7 -20.09 -39.83 10.34
N ILE A 8 -19.18 -39.85 9.36
CA ILE A 8 -17.95 -39.04 9.39
C ILE A 8 -18.33 -37.66 8.91
N VAL A 9 -18.41 -36.69 9.85
CA VAL A 9 -18.55 -35.27 9.53
C VAL A 9 -17.16 -34.75 9.15
N LEU A 10 -16.92 -34.56 7.87
CA LEU A 10 -15.74 -33.85 7.37
C LEU A 10 -15.93 -32.36 7.65
N VAL A 11 -15.28 -31.86 8.70
CA VAL A 11 -15.18 -30.41 8.96
C VAL A 11 -14.16 -29.86 7.97
N TRP A 12 -14.62 -29.22 6.93
CA TRP A 12 -13.81 -28.39 6.06
C TRP A 12 -13.40 -27.14 6.85
N CYS A 13 -12.20 -27.12 7.38
CA CYS A 13 -11.55 -25.87 7.77
C CYS A 13 -11.27 -25.08 6.49
N LEU A 14 -12.16 -24.18 6.12
CA LEU A 14 -11.84 -23.07 5.22
C LEU A 14 -10.76 -22.25 5.92
N ALA A 15 -9.50 -22.51 5.63
CA ALA A 15 -8.43 -21.56 5.89
C ALA A 15 -8.79 -20.32 5.06
N ALA A 16 -9.35 -19.30 5.71
CA ALA A 16 -9.43 -17.97 5.16
C ALA A 16 -7.97 -17.53 4.96
N CYS A 17 -7.46 -17.74 3.74
CA CYS A 17 -6.25 -17.09 3.28
C CYS A 17 -6.58 -15.61 3.29
N GLY A 18 -6.22 -14.90 4.35
CA GLY A 18 -6.29 -13.45 4.40
C GLY A 18 -5.41 -12.94 3.25
N THR A 19 -6.04 -12.41 2.22
CA THR A 19 -5.33 -11.69 1.16
C THR A 19 -4.77 -10.43 1.79
N ALA A 20 -3.44 -10.33 1.86
CA ALA A 20 -2.77 -9.09 2.17
C ALA A 20 -3.06 -8.14 1.00
N PHE A 21 -3.91 -7.17 1.25
CA PHE A 21 -4.11 -6.02 0.39
C PHE A 21 -3.25 -4.89 0.95
N GLY A 22 -2.74 -4.02 0.09
CA GLY A 22 -2.11 -2.76 0.44
C GLY A 22 -3.01 -1.84 1.26
N TRP A 23 -2.71 -0.54 1.29
CA TRP A 23 -3.72 0.37 1.81
C TRP A 23 -5.10 -0.05 1.32
N GLY A 24 -6.07 -0.22 2.21
CA GLY A 24 -7.45 -0.46 1.79
C GLY A 24 -7.89 0.59 0.74
N GLN A 25 -8.96 0.32 0.02
CA GLN A 25 -9.41 1.13 -1.12
C GLN A 25 -9.32 2.65 -0.87
N LYS A 26 -9.71 3.10 0.32
CA LYS A 26 -9.65 4.52 0.69
C LYS A 26 -8.23 5.09 0.64
N GLY A 27 -7.25 4.37 1.15
CA GLY A 27 -5.87 4.86 1.18
C GLY A 27 -5.25 4.98 -0.22
N HIS A 28 -5.52 4.02 -1.10
CA HIS A 28 -5.12 4.11 -2.51
C HIS A 28 -5.81 5.27 -3.23
N ASP A 29 -7.12 5.44 -3.01
CA ASP A 29 -7.88 6.55 -3.60
C ASP A 29 -7.34 7.91 -3.15
N VAL A 30 -7.04 8.07 -1.86
CA VAL A 30 -6.44 9.31 -1.30
C VAL A 30 -5.06 9.56 -1.91
N THR A 31 -4.20 8.54 -1.95
CA THR A 31 -2.86 8.63 -2.55
C THR A 31 -2.94 9.10 -4.01
N ALA A 32 -3.82 8.47 -4.80
CA ALA A 32 -4.01 8.81 -6.21
C ALA A 32 -4.59 10.23 -6.39
N ALA A 33 -5.54 10.63 -5.54
CA ALA A 33 -6.15 11.96 -5.58
C ALA A 33 -5.14 13.06 -5.23
N VAL A 34 -4.34 12.89 -4.18
CA VAL A 34 -3.23 13.82 -3.86
C VAL A 34 -2.26 13.90 -5.02
N ALA A 35 -1.88 12.75 -5.61
CA ALA A 35 -0.96 12.76 -6.75
C ALA A 35 -1.53 13.54 -7.94
N GLU A 36 -2.80 13.35 -8.28
CA GLU A 36 -3.47 14.01 -9.40
C GLU A 36 -3.44 15.54 -9.22
N ASN A 37 -3.65 16.06 -8.01
CA ASN A 37 -3.60 17.50 -7.70
C ASN A 37 -2.22 18.13 -7.93
N HIS A 38 -1.15 17.36 -7.87
CA HIS A 38 0.24 17.82 -7.99
C HIS A 38 0.88 17.52 -9.36
N LEU A 39 0.11 17.03 -10.33
CA LEU A 39 0.60 16.84 -11.68
C LEU A 39 0.78 18.18 -12.41
N THR A 40 1.89 18.28 -13.16
CA THR A 40 2.03 19.36 -14.15
C THR A 40 0.97 19.20 -15.24
N ARG A 41 0.60 20.29 -15.90
CA ARG A 41 -0.38 20.23 -17.01
C ARG A 41 0.02 19.23 -18.10
N LYS A 42 1.31 19.05 -18.34
CA LYS A 42 1.82 18.09 -19.34
C LYS A 42 1.65 16.66 -18.85
N ALA A 43 2.10 16.36 -17.63
CA ALA A 43 1.94 15.04 -17.01
C ALA A 43 0.47 14.65 -16.88
N ALA A 44 -0.39 15.54 -16.39
CA ALA A 44 -1.82 15.29 -16.26
C ALA A 44 -2.48 14.87 -17.59
N ARG A 45 -2.15 15.59 -18.68
CA ARG A 45 -2.67 15.22 -20.01
C ARG A 45 -2.18 13.86 -20.47
N LYS A 46 -0.89 13.54 -20.23
CA LYS A 46 -0.29 12.27 -20.63
C LYS A 46 -0.84 11.11 -19.80
N VAL A 47 -0.86 11.24 -18.47
CA VAL A 47 -1.44 10.26 -17.56
C VAL A 47 -2.88 9.94 -17.98
N ARG A 48 -3.71 10.97 -18.20
CA ARG A 48 -5.09 10.80 -18.63
C ARG A 48 -5.21 10.09 -19.99
N ALA A 49 -4.32 10.40 -20.93
CA ALA A 49 -4.30 9.75 -22.24
C ALA A 49 -3.92 8.26 -22.13
N VAL A 50 -2.92 7.93 -21.33
CA VAL A 50 -2.48 6.54 -21.08
C VAL A 50 -3.54 5.74 -20.33
N LEU A 51 -4.32 6.37 -19.46
CA LEU A 51 -5.41 5.76 -18.69
C LEU A 51 -6.78 5.83 -19.41
N ASP A 52 -6.82 6.01 -20.72
CA ASP A 52 -8.03 6.04 -21.54
C ASP A 52 -9.07 7.06 -21.08
N GLY A 53 -8.61 8.22 -20.61
CA GLY A 53 -9.46 9.31 -20.12
C GLY A 53 -9.88 9.19 -18.66
N GLN A 54 -9.57 8.08 -17.99
CA GLN A 54 -9.85 7.89 -16.57
C GLN A 54 -8.83 8.60 -15.66
N SER A 55 -9.22 8.87 -14.41
CA SER A 55 -8.33 9.42 -13.40
C SER A 55 -7.40 8.35 -12.80
N PRO A 56 -6.28 8.72 -12.18
CA PRO A 56 -5.49 7.81 -11.36
C PRO A 56 -6.31 7.12 -10.25
N VAL A 57 -7.27 7.82 -9.64
CA VAL A 57 -8.16 7.27 -8.61
C VAL A 57 -8.99 6.09 -9.13
N TYR A 58 -9.49 6.17 -10.37
CA TYR A 58 -10.26 5.08 -10.96
C TYR A 58 -9.46 3.76 -11.00
N TRP A 59 -8.15 3.84 -11.16
CA TRP A 59 -7.26 2.69 -11.31
C TRP A 59 -6.48 2.33 -10.04
N SER A 60 -6.57 3.14 -8.97
CA SER A 60 -5.75 3.01 -7.76
C SER A 60 -5.82 1.63 -7.10
N ASN A 61 -6.97 0.97 -7.15
CA ASN A 61 -7.21 -0.34 -6.56
C ASN A 61 -7.17 -1.52 -7.57
N TRP A 62 -6.83 -1.24 -8.84
CA TRP A 62 -6.87 -2.25 -9.88
C TRP A 62 -5.92 -3.42 -9.62
N MET A 63 -4.73 -3.14 -9.10
CA MET A 63 -3.67 -4.14 -8.96
C MET A 63 -3.99 -5.22 -7.92
N ASP A 64 -4.72 -4.89 -6.86
CA ASP A 64 -5.19 -5.86 -5.87
C ASP A 64 -6.00 -7.00 -6.53
N ASN A 65 -6.94 -6.63 -7.38
CA ASN A 65 -7.73 -7.62 -8.10
C ASN A 65 -6.92 -8.31 -9.21
N ALA A 66 -6.11 -7.56 -9.95
CA ALA A 66 -5.34 -8.07 -11.08
C ALA A 66 -4.33 -9.14 -10.64
N SER A 67 -3.63 -8.96 -9.51
CA SER A 67 -2.65 -9.89 -8.98
C SER A 67 -3.21 -11.29 -8.66
N HIS A 68 -4.53 -11.41 -8.53
CA HIS A 68 -5.23 -12.68 -8.34
C HIS A 68 -5.61 -13.38 -9.65
N THR A 69 -5.39 -12.74 -10.79
CA THR A 69 -5.61 -13.37 -12.10
C THR A 69 -4.36 -14.12 -12.56
N PRO A 70 -4.48 -15.18 -13.39
CA PRO A 70 -3.31 -15.91 -13.91
C PRO A 70 -2.30 -15.01 -14.63
N GLN A 71 -2.78 -13.97 -15.31
CA GLN A 71 -1.94 -13.03 -16.07
C GLN A 71 -0.97 -12.24 -15.20
N TYR A 72 -1.38 -11.88 -13.99
CA TYR A 72 -0.61 -11.03 -13.08
C TYR A 72 -0.23 -11.73 -11.76
N ALA A 73 -0.41 -13.06 -11.67
CA ALA A 73 -0.15 -13.80 -10.44
C ALA A 73 1.30 -13.66 -9.92
N ALA A 74 2.26 -13.45 -10.81
CA ALA A 74 3.65 -13.21 -10.44
C ALA A 74 3.87 -11.86 -9.72
N THR A 75 2.92 -10.91 -9.80
CA THR A 75 3.04 -9.59 -9.15
C THR A 75 2.55 -9.57 -7.71
N LYS A 76 2.09 -10.69 -7.15
CA LYS A 76 1.59 -10.76 -5.76
C LYS A 76 2.62 -10.32 -4.73
N THR A 77 3.88 -10.63 -4.96
CA THR A 77 4.98 -10.27 -4.07
C THR A 77 5.43 -8.81 -4.22
N TRP A 78 4.98 -8.13 -5.27
CA TRP A 78 5.36 -6.75 -5.54
C TRP A 78 4.70 -5.74 -4.61
N HIS A 79 3.66 -6.14 -3.87
CA HIS A 79 2.93 -5.26 -2.95
C HIS A 79 3.71 -4.93 -1.68
N TYR A 80 4.73 -5.71 -1.30
CA TYR A 80 5.45 -5.57 -0.03
C TYR A 80 6.94 -5.87 -0.13
N LEU A 81 7.67 -5.46 0.89
CA LEU A 81 9.06 -5.83 1.16
C LEU A 81 9.24 -5.97 2.67
N ASP A 82 9.03 -7.18 3.18
CA ASP A 82 9.14 -7.45 4.61
C ASP A 82 10.60 -7.45 5.08
N VAL A 83 10.86 -6.82 6.24
CA VAL A 83 12.18 -6.63 6.83
C VAL A 83 12.09 -6.93 8.31
N ASP A 84 12.70 -8.03 8.78
CA ASP A 84 12.66 -8.42 10.19
C ASP A 84 13.41 -7.44 11.10
N GLU A 85 13.12 -7.50 12.38
CA GLU A 85 13.80 -6.73 13.42
C GLU A 85 15.33 -6.89 13.32
N GLY A 86 16.04 -5.79 13.42
CA GLY A 86 17.51 -5.78 13.31
C GLY A 86 18.07 -5.90 11.89
N GLN A 87 17.21 -6.01 10.88
CA GLN A 87 17.60 -5.95 9.47
C GLN A 87 17.37 -4.56 8.88
N THR A 88 18.00 -4.31 7.73
CA THR A 88 17.78 -3.13 6.90
C THR A 88 17.27 -3.55 5.52
N LEU A 89 16.81 -2.60 4.72
CA LEU A 89 16.40 -2.88 3.33
C LEU A 89 17.53 -3.52 2.50
N GLU A 90 18.78 -3.26 2.85
CA GLU A 90 19.96 -3.79 2.15
C GLU A 90 20.31 -5.21 2.60
N THR A 91 19.98 -5.59 3.84
CA THR A 91 20.30 -6.90 4.43
C THR A 91 19.13 -7.87 4.45
N ALA A 92 17.90 -7.37 4.28
CA ALA A 92 16.72 -8.21 4.23
C ALA A 92 16.74 -9.17 3.03
N PRO A 93 16.29 -10.41 3.21
CA PRO A 93 16.12 -11.35 2.09
C PRO A 93 15.17 -10.77 1.05
N ARG A 94 15.61 -10.75 -0.21
CA ARG A 94 14.76 -10.28 -1.33
C ARG A 94 13.96 -11.44 -1.91
N ASN A 95 12.71 -11.19 -2.24
CA ASN A 95 11.90 -12.18 -2.95
C ASN A 95 12.41 -12.31 -4.40
N PRO A 96 12.71 -13.54 -4.88
CA PRO A 96 13.17 -13.76 -6.25
C PRO A 96 12.15 -13.33 -7.32
N ASP A 97 10.85 -13.32 -6.97
CA ASP A 97 9.77 -12.87 -7.86
C ASP A 97 9.58 -11.34 -7.82
N GLY A 98 10.41 -10.62 -7.07
CA GLY A 98 10.36 -9.17 -6.89
C GLY A 98 9.61 -8.76 -5.62
N ASP A 99 9.73 -7.48 -5.29
CA ASP A 99 9.12 -6.80 -4.15
C ASP A 99 8.75 -5.36 -4.53
N VAL A 100 8.08 -4.63 -3.63
CA VAL A 100 7.55 -3.29 -3.91
C VAL A 100 8.62 -2.29 -4.32
N LEU A 101 9.80 -2.33 -3.70
CA LEU A 101 10.90 -1.41 -4.03
C LEU A 101 11.50 -1.69 -5.39
N THR A 102 11.75 -2.96 -5.70
CA THR A 102 12.24 -3.41 -7.01
C THR A 102 11.22 -3.06 -8.09
N ALA A 103 9.96 -3.40 -7.89
CA ALA A 103 8.89 -3.16 -8.86
C ALA A 103 8.70 -1.66 -9.16
N VAL A 104 8.62 -0.82 -8.14
CA VAL A 104 8.51 0.65 -8.32
C VAL A 104 9.69 1.19 -9.11
N THR A 105 10.91 0.75 -8.78
CA THR A 105 12.13 1.22 -9.44
C THR A 105 12.14 0.82 -10.92
N GLU A 106 11.89 -0.44 -11.22
CA GLU A 106 11.90 -0.97 -12.59
C GLU A 106 10.78 -0.38 -13.46
N ILE A 107 9.58 -0.21 -12.90
CA ILE A 107 8.44 0.42 -13.60
C ILE A 107 8.78 1.87 -13.97
N VAL A 108 9.33 2.63 -13.03
CA VAL A 108 9.74 4.03 -13.29
C VAL A 108 10.77 4.11 -14.41
N GLU A 109 11.79 3.26 -14.37
CA GLU A 109 12.81 3.23 -15.41
C GLU A 109 12.24 2.82 -16.78
N ARG A 110 11.36 1.82 -16.79
CA ARG A 110 10.69 1.34 -18.00
C ARG A 110 9.80 2.40 -18.64
N LEU A 111 8.99 3.09 -17.83
CA LEU A 111 8.17 4.20 -18.30
C LEU A 111 9.01 5.38 -18.80
N LYS A 112 10.11 5.73 -18.12
CA LYS A 112 11.05 6.79 -18.56
C LYS A 112 11.74 6.44 -19.86
N ARG A 113 12.09 5.18 -20.08
CA ARG A 113 12.73 4.70 -21.34
C ARG A 113 11.79 4.81 -22.53
N GLY A 114 10.49 4.63 -22.30
CA GLY A 114 9.47 4.63 -23.36
C GLY A 114 9.54 3.42 -24.28
N GLY A 115 8.91 3.52 -25.45
CA GLY A 115 8.88 2.44 -26.44
C GLY A 115 7.90 1.31 -26.13
N LEU A 116 7.03 1.50 -25.13
CA LEU A 116 5.95 0.58 -24.78
C LEU A 116 4.75 0.78 -25.72
N SER A 117 4.01 -0.28 -25.97
CA SER A 117 2.67 -0.16 -26.52
C SER A 117 1.76 0.58 -25.55
N HIS A 118 0.64 1.11 -26.02
CA HIS A 118 -0.32 1.82 -25.16
C HIS A 118 -0.82 0.93 -23.99
N GLU A 119 -1.13 -0.33 -24.28
CA GLU A 119 -1.59 -1.28 -23.25
C GLU A 119 -0.50 -1.56 -22.20
N GLU A 120 0.74 -1.81 -22.63
CA GLU A 120 1.86 -2.02 -21.70
C GLU A 120 2.12 -0.79 -20.84
N GLU A 121 2.10 0.41 -21.42
CA GLU A 121 2.27 1.66 -20.68
C GLU A 121 1.14 1.86 -19.66
N ALA A 122 -0.11 1.60 -20.04
CA ALA A 122 -1.27 1.70 -19.16
C ALA A 122 -1.16 0.71 -17.98
N VAL A 123 -0.77 -0.53 -18.22
CA VAL A 123 -0.58 -1.54 -17.16
C VAL A 123 0.54 -1.11 -16.20
N GLN A 124 1.71 -0.67 -16.73
CA GLN A 124 2.81 -0.20 -15.88
C GLN A 124 2.39 1.02 -15.04
N LEU A 125 1.63 1.94 -15.63
CA LEU A 125 1.15 3.13 -14.92
C LEU A 125 0.15 2.77 -13.81
N ARG A 126 -0.79 1.86 -14.07
CA ARG A 126 -1.75 1.37 -13.04
C ARG A 126 -1.01 0.70 -11.89
N MET A 127 -0.02 -0.14 -12.17
CA MET A 127 0.83 -0.76 -11.15
C MET A 127 1.58 0.30 -10.33
N LEU A 128 2.20 1.29 -10.98
CA LEU A 128 2.94 2.35 -10.28
C LEU A 128 2.06 3.14 -9.32
N ILE A 129 0.83 3.50 -9.76
CA ILE A 129 -0.14 4.23 -8.94
C ILE A 129 -0.43 3.45 -7.65
N HIS A 130 -0.63 2.16 -7.74
CA HIS A 130 -0.93 1.28 -6.61
C HIS A 130 0.28 1.09 -5.70
N LEU A 131 1.41 0.62 -6.27
CA LEU A 131 2.60 0.21 -5.53
C LEU A 131 3.28 1.35 -4.76
N VAL A 132 3.20 2.59 -5.25
CA VAL A 132 3.67 3.74 -4.46
C VAL A 132 2.81 3.94 -3.22
N GLY A 133 1.51 3.67 -3.28
CA GLY A 133 0.65 3.60 -2.10
C GLY A 133 1.13 2.54 -1.11
N ASP A 134 1.28 1.30 -1.57
CA ASP A 134 1.73 0.16 -0.77
C ASP A 134 3.06 0.42 -0.06
N MET A 135 4.04 0.94 -0.77
CA MET A 135 5.36 1.26 -0.23
C MET A 135 5.30 2.28 0.92
N HIS A 136 4.20 3.01 1.08
CA HIS A 136 3.98 3.94 2.18
C HIS A 136 3.05 3.41 3.26
N CYS A 137 2.47 2.21 3.08
CA CYS A 137 1.78 1.51 4.15
C CYS A 137 2.80 0.82 5.06
N PRO A 138 2.86 1.13 6.36
CA PRO A 138 3.89 0.59 7.24
C PRO A 138 3.93 -0.94 7.26
N MET A 139 2.78 -1.61 7.22
CA MET A 139 2.73 -3.08 7.29
C MET A 139 3.21 -3.77 6.00
N HIS A 140 3.37 -3.04 4.90
CA HIS A 140 4.01 -3.54 3.67
C HIS A 140 5.54 -3.52 3.72
N LEU A 141 6.12 -3.00 4.80
CA LEU A 141 7.53 -3.09 5.18
C LEU A 141 7.67 -3.71 6.58
N GLY A 142 6.73 -4.62 6.90
CA GLY A 142 6.64 -5.31 8.18
C GLY A 142 7.65 -6.43 8.35
N TRP A 143 7.43 -7.31 9.31
CA TRP A 143 8.34 -8.41 9.58
C TRP A 143 8.02 -9.64 8.72
N VAL A 144 9.05 -10.29 8.18
CA VAL A 144 8.93 -11.56 7.45
C VAL A 144 8.31 -12.64 8.35
N SER A 145 8.74 -12.68 9.62
CA SER A 145 8.36 -13.69 10.61
C SER A 145 6.84 -13.73 10.88
N ASP A 146 6.13 -12.61 10.74
CA ASP A 146 4.69 -12.53 10.93
C ASP A 146 3.91 -12.12 9.67
N LEU A 147 4.55 -12.19 8.50
CA LEU A 147 3.98 -11.83 7.20
C LEU A 147 3.45 -10.38 7.18
N GLY A 148 4.30 -9.43 7.54
CA GLY A 148 3.93 -8.01 7.57
C GLY A 148 2.78 -7.72 8.54
N GLY A 149 2.75 -8.37 9.71
CA GLY A 149 1.70 -8.21 10.72
C GLY A 149 0.42 -9.00 10.47
N ASN A 150 0.33 -9.79 9.37
CA ASN A 150 -0.85 -10.62 9.10
C ASN A 150 -1.02 -11.75 10.14
N ARG A 151 0.05 -12.18 10.78
CA ARG A 151 0.02 -13.17 11.85
C ARG A 151 0.09 -12.56 13.24
N ARG A 152 0.26 -11.24 13.37
CA ARG A 152 0.25 -10.53 14.66
C ARG A 152 -1.19 -10.23 15.06
N GLU A 153 -1.73 -11.06 15.96
CA GLU A 153 -3.10 -10.90 16.47
C GLU A 153 -3.23 -9.65 17.34
N VAL A 154 -4.28 -8.87 17.10
CA VAL A 154 -4.68 -7.74 17.94
C VAL A 154 -6.21 -7.69 18.09
N TYR A 155 -6.68 -6.91 19.05
CA TYR A 155 -8.13 -6.71 19.29
C TYR A 155 -8.48 -5.23 19.06
N PHE A 156 -9.08 -4.92 17.92
CA PHE A 156 -9.52 -3.58 17.56
C PHE A 156 -11.00 -3.40 18.00
N PHE A 157 -11.22 -2.55 19.00
CA PHE A 157 -12.52 -2.42 19.69
C PHE A 157 -13.10 -3.76 20.16
N GLY A 158 -12.24 -4.64 20.65
CA GLY A 158 -12.64 -5.98 21.13
C GLY A 158 -12.86 -7.03 20.02
N ARG A 159 -12.89 -6.63 18.74
CA ARG A 159 -12.92 -7.55 17.60
C ARG A 159 -11.52 -8.09 17.32
N LYS A 160 -11.40 -9.41 17.32
CA LYS A 160 -10.16 -10.08 16.93
C LYS A 160 -9.84 -9.79 15.45
N THR A 161 -8.63 -9.33 15.19
CA THR A 161 -8.09 -9.04 13.87
C THR A 161 -6.57 -9.21 13.88
N ASN A 162 -5.86 -8.71 12.88
CA ASN A 162 -4.40 -8.66 12.84
C ASN A 162 -3.89 -7.23 12.62
N LEU A 163 -2.62 -7.00 12.95
CA LEU A 163 -2.04 -5.67 12.87
C LEU A 163 -2.02 -5.13 11.44
N HIS A 164 -1.79 -5.99 10.46
CA HIS A 164 -1.82 -5.62 9.04
C HIS A 164 -3.19 -5.03 8.63
N ALA A 165 -4.27 -5.76 8.88
CA ALA A 165 -5.63 -5.31 8.57
C ALA A 165 -6.03 -4.02 9.29
N VAL A 166 -5.51 -3.80 10.50
CA VAL A 166 -5.71 -2.53 11.23
C VAL A 166 -5.10 -1.36 10.46
N TRP A 167 -3.88 -1.50 10.00
CA TRP A 167 -3.18 -0.41 9.29
C TRP A 167 -3.68 -0.21 7.87
N ASP A 168 -3.98 -1.27 7.17
CA ASP A 168 -4.49 -1.19 5.80
C ASP A 168 -5.86 -0.53 5.72
N THR A 169 -6.75 -0.93 6.63
CA THR A 169 -8.19 -0.62 6.47
C THR A 169 -8.80 0.00 7.72
N ASP A 170 -8.71 -0.69 8.86
CA ASP A 170 -9.50 -0.31 10.04
C ASP A 170 -9.13 1.08 10.57
N LEU A 171 -7.85 1.43 10.59
CA LEU A 171 -7.35 2.69 11.12
C LEU A 171 -7.64 3.89 10.18
N PRO A 172 -7.41 3.83 8.87
CA PRO A 172 -7.85 4.87 7.95
C PRO A 172 -9.36 5.12 7.98
N GLU A 173 -10.17 4.06 8.10
CA GLU A 173 -11.63 4.17 8.19
C GLU A 173 -12.11 4.72 9.54
N ALA A 174 -11.40 4.42 10.62
CA ALA A 174 -11.77 4.86 11.97
C ALA A 174 -11.24 6.24 12.32
N GLY A 175 -10.10 6.65 11.75
CA GLY A 175 -9.46 7.94 12.01
C GLY A 175 -10.35 9.12 11.62
N HIS A 176 -10.87 9.07 10.40
CA HIS A 176 -11.86 10.03 9.89
C HIS A 176 -12.87 9.31 9.00
N LYS A 177 -14.15 9.60 9.21
CA LYS A 177 -15.24 9.08 8.37
C LYS A 177 -15.41 9.93 7.10
N TRP A 178 -14.31 10.34 6.53
CA TRP A 178 -14.27 11.17 5.32
C TRP A 178 -14.29 10.31 4.05
N SER A 179 -14.83 10.86 2.98
CA SER A 179 -14.58 10.39 1.61
C SER A 179 -13.10 10.58 1.27
N TYR A 180 -12.61 9.93 0.22
CA TYR A 180 -11.23 10.15 -0.22
C TYR A 180 -10.97 11.60 -0.64
N THR A 181 -11.98 12.30 -1.15
CA THR A 181 -11.88 13.72 -1.50
C THR A 181 -11.71 14.61 -0.27
N GLU A 182 -12.50 14.37 0.78
CA GLU A 182 -12.36 15.10 2.05
C GLU A 182 -11.00 14.80 2.71
N TRP A 183 -10.55 13.53 2.69
CA TRP A 183 -9.21 13.18 3.14
C TRP A 183 -8.15 13.99 2.40
N CYS A 184 -8.20 13.99 1.05
CA CYS A 184 -7.26 14.73 0.21
C CYS A 184 -7.26 16.24 0.56
N GLU A 185 -8.42 16.86 0.65
CA GLU A 185 -8.56 18.29 0.99
C GLU A 185 -7.99 18.65 2.38
N GLN A 186 -8.09 17.74 3.34
CA GLN A 186 -7.65 17.99 4.71
C GLN A 186 -6.16 17.76 4.91
N ILE A 187 -5.55 16.75 4.26
CA ILE A 187 -4.12 16.45 4.44
C ILE A 187 -3.22 17.22 3.47
N ASP A 188 -3.71 17.64 2.30
CA ASP A 188 -2.91 18.29 1.25
C ASP A 188 -2.84 19.81 1.45
N ARG A 189 -2.31 20.24 2.60
CA ARG A 189 -2.26 21.65 3.02
C ARG A 189 -0.84 22.19 3.25
N LEU A 190 0.19 21.39 2.98
CA LEU A 190 1.56 21.85 3.17
C LEU A 190 1.90 22.99 2.21
N PRO A 191 2.70 23.98 2.63
CA PRO A 191 3.28 24.97 1.74
C PRO A 191 4.13 24.29 0.65
N LYS A 192 4.18 24.89 -0.55
CA LYS A 192 4.88 24.32 -1.70
C LYS A 192 6.32 23.88 -1.43
N GLN A 193 7.05 24.65 -0.62
CA GLN A 193 8.43 24.29 -0.26
C GLN A 193 8.49 23.00 0.56
N GLU A 194 7.56 22.82 1.49
CA GLU A 194 7.46 21.60 2.30
C GLU A 194 7.02 20.41 1.47
N GLN A 195 6.06 20.60 0.55
CA GLN A 195 5.66 19.55 -0.42
C GLN A 195 6.86 19.03 -1.22
N GLN A 196 7.73 19.95 -1.70
CA GLN A 196 8.95 19.60 -2.42
C GLN A 196 9.93 18.81 -1.54
N ALA A 197 10.10 19.21 -0.29
CA ALA A 197 10.93 18.52 0.68
C ALA A 197 10.40 17.09 0.96
N VAL A 198 9.10 16.94 1.17
CA VAL A 198 8.43 15.64 1.39
C VAL A 198 8.59 14.72 0.17
N ALA A 199 8.46 15.25 -1.03
CA ALA A 199 8.60 14.50 -2.26
C ALA A 199 10.05 14.16 -2.62
N SER A 200 11.06 14.73 -1.94
CA SER A 200 12.48 14.51 -2.23
C SER A 200 12.95 13.08 -1.93
N GLY A 201 14.16 12.72 -2.39
CA GLY A 201 14.75 11.40 -2.17
C GLY A 201 14.44 10.40 -3.28
N THR A 202 14.78 9.15 -3.04
CA THR A 202 14.60 8.00 -3.94
C THR A 202 13.55 7.04 -3.40
N PRO A 203 13.01 6.10 -4.20
CA PRO A 203 12.15 5.04 -3.68
C PRO A 203 12.77 4.27 -2.51
N ALA A 204 14.09 4.03 -2.52
CA ALA A 204 14.78 3.38 -1.39
C ALA A 204 14.78 4.25 -0.12
N ASP A 205 14.96 5.56 -0.25
CA ASP A 205 14.87 6.47 0.90
C ASP A 205 13.46 6.51 1.47
N TRP A 206 12.44 6.45 0.61
CA TRP A 206 11.04 6.43 1.03
C TRP A 206 10.65 5.13 1.73
N ALA A 207 11.10 3.99 1.19
CA ALA A 207 10.89 2.68 1.82
C ALA A 207 11.56 2.63 3.21
N ARG A 208 12.80 3.15 3.35
CA ARG A 208 13.50 3.23 4.66
C ARG A 208 12.72 4.06 5.67
N GLN A 209 12.19 5.21 5.25
CA GLN A 209 11.35 6.05 6.12
C GLN A 209 10.05 5.34 6.54
N THR A 210 9.46 4.53 5.68
CA THR A 210 8.27 3.75 6.03
C THR A 210 8.63 2.59 6.96
N GLN A 211 9.78 1.93 6.77
CA GLN A 211 10.29 0.91 7.68
C GLN A 211 10.54 1.45 9.09
N GLU A 212 11.08 2.67 9.23
CA GLU A 212 11.24 3.33 10.53
C GLU A 212 9.89 3.51 11.25
N VAL A 213 8.88 3.97 10.52
CA VAL A 213 7.50 4.07 11.06
C VAL A 213 6.96 2.69 11.43
N CYS A 214 7.21 1.67 10.62
CA CYS A 214 6.79 0.30 10.89
C CYS A 214 7.39 -0.22 12.19
N ALA A 215 8.69 -0.02 12.43
CA ALA A 215 9.36 -0.42 13.66
C ALA A 215 8.72 0.20 14.92
N GLU A 216 8.42 1.51 14.90
CA GLU A 216 7.71 2.19 15.99
C GLU A 216 6.33 1.58 16.29
N ILE A 217 5.62 1.13 15.24
CA ILE A 217 4.32 0.48 15.37
C ILE A 217 4.46 -0.88 16.05
N TYR A 218 5.43 -1.68 15.62
CA TYR A 218 5.70 -2.99 16.20
C TYR A 218 6.07 -2.90 17.68
N ASP A 219 6.92 -1.93 18.06
CA ASP A 219 7.34 -1.68 19.44
C ASP A 219 6.14 -1.33 20.35
N SER A 220 5.20 -0.58 19.82
CA SER A 220 4.04 -0.09 20.58
C SER A 220 2.81 -0.99 20.54
N THR A 221 2.81 -2.01 19.67
CA THR A 221 1.65 -2.87 19.43
C THR A 221 2.05 -4.34 19.51
N PRO A 222 2.26 -4.87 20.74
CA PRO A 222 2.63 -6.28 20.92
C PRO A 222 1.50 -7.23 20.52
N GLU A 223 1.85 -8.49 20.32
CA GLU A 223 0.87 -9.57 20.12
C GLU A 223 -0.20 -9.56 21.21
N GLY A 224 -1.47 -9.70 20.82
CA GLY A 224 -2.61 -9.66 21.73
C GLY A 224 -3.02 -8.27 22.20
N ALA A 225 -2.44 -7.20 21.69
CA ALA A 225 -2.74 -5.82 22.07
C ALA A 225 -4.24 -5.52 21.90
N ARG A 226 -4.84 -4.84 22.89
CA ARG A 226 -6.19 -4.31 22.82
C ARG A 226 -6.14 -2.83 22.50
N ILE A 227 -6.48 -2.48 21.28
CA ILE A 227 -6.37 -1.13 20.71
C ILE A 227 -7.75 -0.55 20.40
N SER A 228 -7.92 0.75 20.59
CA SER A 228 -9.18 1.45 20.43
C SER A 228 -8.96 2.95 20.18
N TYR A 229 -9.72 3.81 20.82
CA TYR A 229 -9.67 5.28 20.63
C TYR A 229 -8.29 5.89 20.85
N ASP A 230 -7.54 5.42 21.86
CA ASP A 230 -6.19 5.94 22.15
C ASP A 230 -5.22 5.63 20.99
N TYR A 231 -5.37 4.45 20.40
CA TYR A 231 -4.58 4.04 19.24
C TYR A 231 -4.92 4.88 18.02
N ILE A 232 -6.21 5.11 17.76
CA ILE A 232 -6.68 5.99 16.69
C ILE A 232 -6.12 7.39 16.88
N ALA A 233 -6.29 7.99 18.08
CA ALA A 233 -5.79 9.33 18.37
C ALA A 233 -4.27 9.45 18.16
N ARG A 234 -3.50 8.42 18.52
CA ARG A 234 -2.06 8.40 18.35
C ARG A 234 -1.64 8.28 16.89
N TYR A 235 -2.28 7.41 16.12
CA TYR A 235 -1.79 6.98 14.82
C TYR A 235 -2.50 7.60 13.62
N THR A 236 -3.66 8.23 13.77
CA THR A 236 -4.30 8.98 12.67
C THR A 236 -3.34 10.00 12.03
N PRO A 237 -2.56 10.82 12.79
CA PRO A 237 -1.59 11.74 12.19
C PRO A 237 -0.45 11.03 11.43
N VAL A 238 -0.15 9.77 11.78
CA VAL A 238 0.83 8.95 11.05
C VAL A 238 0.25 8.49 9.71
N VAL A 239 -1.00 8.02 9.71
CA VAL A 239 -1.73 7.65 8.50
C VAL A 239 -1.81 8.84 7.53
N GLU A 240 -2.25 10.02 8.02
CA GLU A 240 -2.33 11.27 7.25
C GLU A 240 -0.99 11.59 6.58
N ARG A 241 0.09 11.54 7.35
CA ARG A 241 1.44 11.81 6.84
C ARG A 241 1.90 10.80 5.80
N GLN A 242 1.61 9.51 5.98
CA GLN A 242 2.01 8.48 5.02
C GLN A 242 1.22 8.59 3.71
N LEU A 243 -0.08 8.85 3.76
CA LEU A 243 -0.91 9.07 2.58
C LEU A 243 -0.47 10.31 1.78
N LEU A 244 -0.19 11.41 2.48
CA LEU A 244 0.32 12.63 1.84
C LEU A 244 1.69 12.40 1.20
N ARG A 245 2.62 11.73 1.90
CA ARG A 245 3.92 11.34 1.36
C ARG A 245 3.78 10.51 0.09
N ALA A 246 2.93 9.48 0.12
CA ALA A 246 2.67 8.62 -1.02
C ALA A 246 2.18 9.42 -2.24
N GLY A 247 1.19 10.28 -2.06
CA GLY A 247 0.63 11.09 -3.15
C GLY A 247 1.62 12.09 -3.74
N LEU A 248 2.35 12.84 -2.91
CA LEU A 248 3.35 13.81 -3.37
C LEU A 248 4.52 13.14 -4.11
N ARG A 249 4.95 11.96 -3.65
CA ARG A 249 6.03 11.18 -4.25
C ARG A 249 5.58 10.54 -5.56
N LEU A 250 4.37 10.01 -5.63
CA LEU A 250 3.77 9.53 -6.87
C LEU A 250 3.67 10.65 -7.89
N ALA A 251 3.16 11.83 -7.51
CA ALA A 251 3.11 13.00 -8.40
C ALA A 251 4.49 13.37 -8.94
N ARG A 252 5.52 13.36 -8.10
CA ARG A 252 6.89 13.63 -8.54
C ARG A 252 7.34 12.62 -9.59
N LEU A 253 7.17 11.32 -9.35
CA LEU A 253 7.54 10.28 -10.32
C LEU A 253 6.81 10.47 -11.65
N LEU A 254 5.50 10.71 -11.62
CA LEU A 254 4.68 10.92 -12.82
C LEU A 254 5.10 12.19 -13.57
N ASN A 255 5.42 13.27 -12.87
CA ASN A 255 5.94 14.49 -13.47
C ASN A 255 7.33 14.29 -14.10
N GLU A 256 8.16 13.40 -13.54
CA GLU A 256 9.46 13.04 -14.10
C GLU A 256 9.34 12.13 -15.31
N ILE A 257 8.43 11.17 -15.30
CA ILE A 257 8.18 10.24 -16.40
C ILE A 257 7.61 10.98 -17.62
N TYR A 258 6.67 11.88 -17.39
CA TYR A 258 5.92 12.56 -18.47
C TYR A 258 6.33 14.03 -18.68
N ARG A 259 7.62 14.30 -18.53
CA ARG A 259 8.22 15.64 -18.78
C ARG A 259 7.97 16.19 -20.18
#